data_de3684230abbd20471a2448252f51684
#
_entry.id   de3684230abbd20471a2448252f51684
#
_cell.length_a   1.000
_cell.length_b   1.000
_cell.length_c   1.000
_cell.angle_alpha   90.00
_cell.angle_beta   90.00
_cell.angle_gamma   90.00
#
_symmetry.space_group_name_H-M   'P 1'
#
loop_
_entity.id
_entity.type
_entity.pdbx_description
1 polymer ?
#
loop_
_entity_poly.entity_id
_entity_poly.type
_entity_poly.pdbx_seq_one_letter_code
_entity_poly.pdbx_strand_id
1 'polypeptide(L)'
;MPLPPAPTKRAALLSADALNAPARPSAKAGRKSGPVDAPAKPRPLAVEKHEVIQAERPAAPLEKSRPSPVKSLSTHAKKEIPAAAAKPRKPKPSGPTKLFVLDTNVLMHDPMCLFRFEEHDIFLPMIVLEELDGHKKGMSEVARNARQTSRTLDALAGAQGADIAKGLSLDTTGHTEARGALLFQTRPLDYTLPMSLPQGKADNQILGVVEALRKEQAPREVVLVSKDINMRVKARALGLLTDDYQNDKTLEDGDLLYPGSLLLPNDFWTHQSKTLESWQQGSHTFYRITGPIVPSLMINQFVYFEAPGEPPLYARVTEIRAKTAVLKTLKDFNHLKNAVWGVTARNREQNFALNLLTDPEVDFVTLAGNAGTGKTLMALASGLTQVLDDRRYTEIIMTRATVSVGEDIGFLPGTEEEKMGPWMGALDDNLEVLGKTESGSGEWGRAATNELIRSRIKVKSMNFMRGRTFLNKYVIIDEAQNLTPKQMKTLITRAGPGTKIICMGNLAQIDTPYLTEGSSGLTYAVDRFKGWPHGGHITLARGERSRLADFASEVL
;
A
#
# COMPACT_ATOMS: atom_id res chain seq x y z
N MET A 1 -43.80 0.83 -27.98
CA MET A 1 -44.75 -0.28 -27.67
C MET A 1 -45.26 -0.01 -26.26
N PRO A 2 -46.59 -0.09 -26.00
CA PRO A 2 -47.13 0.06 -24.67
C PRO A 2 -46.67 -1.11 -23.78
N LEU A 3 -46.38 -0.83 -22.51
CA LEU A 3 -46.01 -1.83 -21.52
C LEU A 3 -47.14 -2.87 -21.33
N PRO A 4 -46.81 -4.14 -21.11
CA PRO A 4 -47.81 -5.18 -20.84
C PRO A 4 -48.53 -4.85 -19.50
N PRO A 5 -49.82 -5.24 -19.38
CA PRO A 5 -50.60 -4.98 -18.17
C PRO A 5 -50.02 -5.75 -16.98
N ALA A 6 -50.13 -5.18 -15.80
CA ALA A 6 -49.64 -5.76 -14.55
C ALA A 6 -50.32 -7.11 -14.27
N PRO A 7 -49.60 -8.10 -13.69
CA PRO A 7 -50.16 -9.40 -13.38
C PRO A 7 -51.27 -9.32 -12.34
N THR A 8 -52.43 -9.91 -12.63
CA THR A 8 -53.64 -9.87 -11.83
C THR A 8 -53.69 -10.88 -10.69
N LYS A 9 -52.70 -11.72 -10.50
CA LYS A 9 -52.64 -12.72 -9.42
C LYS A 9 -51.29 -12.61 -8.68
N ARG A 10 -51.35 -12.59 -7.33
CA ARG A 10 -50.18 -12.74 -6.48
C ARG A 10 -49.57 -14.12 -6.69
N ALA A 11 -48.25 -14.17 -6.93
CA ALA A 11 -47.50 -15.42 -6.94
C ALA A 11 -47.60 -16.10 -5.58
N ALA A 12 -47.92 -17.40 -5.55
CA ALA A 12 -47.86 -18.21 -4.35
C ALA A 12 -46.39 -18.49 -4.01
N LEU A 13 -46.03 -18.44 -2.70
CA LEU A 13 -44.73 -18.87 -2.21
C LEU A 13 -44.53 -20.36 -2.54
N LEU A 14 -43.43 -20.70 -3.19
CA LEU A 14 -43.02 -22.08 -3.44
C LEU A 14 -42.74 -22.78 -2.10
N SER A 15 -43.29 -23.98 -1.90
CA SER A 15 -42.98 -24.82 -0.73
C SER A 15 -41.56 -25.37 -0.84
N ALA A 16 -40.94 -25.71 0.28
CA ALA A 16 -39.59 -26.26 0.34
C ALA A 16 -39.40 -27.53 -0.54
N ASP A 17 -40.47 -28.30 -0.74
CA ASP A 17 -40.45 -29.51 -1.55
C ASP A 17 -40.38 -29.23 -3.06
N ALA A 18 -40.73 -28.05 -3.51
CA ALA A 18 -40.64 -27.64 -4.91
C ALA A 18 -39.19 -27.32 -5.37
N LEU A 19 -38.28 -27.14 -4.43
CA LEU A 19 -36.86 -26.86 -4.71
C LEU A 19 -36.04 -28.14 -4.99
N ASN A 20 -36.53 -29.32 -4.57
CA ASN A 20 -35.81 -30.59 -4.70
C ASN A 20 -36.32 -31.51 -5.84
N ALA A 21 -37.20 -31.03 -6.72
CA ALA A 21 -37.68 -31.79 -7.85
C ALA A 21 -36.72 -31.75 -9.03
N PRO A 22 -36.35 -32.93 -9.63
CA PRO A 22 -35.46 -32.94 -10.79
C PRO A 22 -36.14 -32.29 -12.02
N ALA A 23 -35.38 -31.48 -12.76
CA ALA A 23 -35.86 -30.75 -13.93
C ALA A 23 -36.45 -31.69 -14.99
N ARG A 24 -37.71 -31.50 -15.35
CA ARG A 24 -38.36 -32.20 -16.47
C ARG A 24 -37.84 -31.62 -17.80
N PRO A 25 -37.53 -32.48 -18.81
CA PRO A 25 -37.12 -32.00 -20.12
C PRO A 25 -38.29 -31.30 -20.85
N SER A 26 -38.03 -30.13 -21.40
CA SER A 26 -39.02 -29.35 -22.16
C SER A 26 -39.39 -30.03 -23.47
N ALA A 27 -40.69 -30.22 -23.71
CA ALA A 27 -41.25 -30.75 -24.93
C ALA A 27 -41.02 -29.78 -26.09
N LYS A 28 -40.42 -30.29 -27.19
CA LYS A 28 -40.29 -29.62 -28.49
C LYS A 28 -41.64 -29.53 -29.18
N ALA A 29 -42.12 -28.36 -29.47
CA ALA A 29 -43.21 -28.13 -30.41
C ALA A 29 -42.69 -28.31 -31.84
N GLY A 30 -43.28 -29.27 -32.57
CA GLY A 30 -42.93 -29.58 -33.94
C GLY A 30 -43.44 -28.53 -34.93
N ARG A 31 -42.61 -28.20 -35.90
CA ARG A 31 -43.03 -27.66 -37.20
C ARG A 31 -42.40 -28.49 -38.32
N LYS A 32 -43.26 -29.09 -39.14
CA LYS A 32 -42.91 -29.82 -40.38
C LYS A 32 -42.49 -28.82 -41.46
N SER A 33 -41.39 -29.06 -42.14
CA SER A 33 -41.17 -28.69 -43.55
C SER A 33 -40.09 -29.62 -44.14
N GLY A 34 -40.27 -30.02 -45.39
CA GLY A 34 -39.67 -31.15 -46.09
C GLY A 34 -38.21 -30.99 -46.54
N PRO A 35 -37.75 -31.98 -47.32
CA PRO A 35 -36.33 -32.30 -47.41
C PRO A 35 -35.59 -31.44 -48.43
N VAL A 36 -34.39 -31.02 -48.11
CA VAL A 36 -33.39 -30.50 -49.07
C VAL A 36 -32.04 -31.15 -48.77
N ASP A 37 -31.39 -31.55 -49.82
CA ASP A 37 -30.24 -32.39 -50.04
C ASP A 37 -29.03 -32.12 -49.15
N ALA A 38 -28.32 -33.20 -48.84
CA ALA A 38 -27.03 -33.22 -48.17
C ALA A 38 -25.89 -32.91 -49.15
N PRO A 39 -24.88 -32.11 -48.79
CA PRO A 39 -23.59 -32.16 -49.46
C PRO A 39 -22.57 -32.96 -48.65
N ALA A 40 -21.68 -33.58 -49.43
CA ALA A 40 -20.71 -34.59 -49.12
C ALA A 40 -19.65 -34.23 -48.06
N LYS A 41 -19.14 -35.28 -47.39
CA LYS A 41 -17.95 -35.27 -46.51
C LYS A 41 -16.68 -34.91 -47.29
N PRO A 42 -15.79 -34.10 -46.75
CA PRO A 42 -14.44 -33.99 -47.28
C PRO A 42 -13.53 -35.12 -46.75
N ARG A 43 -12.75 -35.68 -47.67
CA ARG A 43 -11.69 -36.68 -47.46
C ARG A 43 -10.51 -36.10 -46.67
N PRO A 44 -9.75 -36.91 -45.95
CA PRO A 44 -8.53 -36.47 -45.25
C PRO A 44 -7.36 -36.28 -46.23
N LEU A 45 -6.67 -35.16 -46.11
CA LEU A 45 -5.41 -34.88 -46.80
C LEU A 45 -4.24 -35.56 -46.12
N ALA A 46 -3.36 -36.11 -46.94
CA ALA A 46 -2.18 -36.89 -46.59
C ALA A 46 -1.12 -36.08 -45.84
N VAL A 47 -0.49 -36.77 -44.91
CA VAL A 47 0.68 -36.30 -44.17
C VAL A 47 1.90 -36.50 -45.07
N GLU A 48 2.55 -35.42 -45.51
CA GLU A 48 3.91 -35.47 -46.06
C GLU A 48 4.93 -35.45 -44.95
N LYS A 49 5.77 -36.48 -44.97
CA LYS A 49 6.96 -36.60 -44.13
C LYS A 49 8.06 -35.73 -44.72
N HIS A 50 8.56 -34.75 -43.96
CA HIS A 50 9.87 -34.17 -44.24
C HIS A 50 10.95 -34.78 -43.36
N GLU A 51 11.99 -35.25 -44.07
CA GLU A 51 13.20 -35.90 -43.55
C GLU A 51 13.99 -34.99 -42.62
N VAL A 52 14.54 -35.65 -41.59
CA VAL A 52 15.54 -35.12 -40.67
C VAL A 52 16.90 -35.12 -41.37
N ILE A 53 17.48 -33.95 -41.58
CA ILE A 53 18.91 -33.83 -41.92
C ILE A 53 19.67 -33.61 -40.62
N GLN A 54 20.44 -34.63 -40.25
CA GLN A 54 21.50 -34.57 -39.26
C GLN A 54 22.67 -33.77 -39.85
N ALA A 55 23.15 -32.77 -39.12
CA ALA A 55 24.45 -32.16 -39.34
C ALA A 55 25.34 -32.43 -38.12
N GLU A 56 26.50 -33.01 -38.44
CA GLU A 56 27.52 -33.52 -37.58
C GLU A 56 28.21 -32.47 -36.67
N ARG A 57 28.61 -32.93 -35.50
CA ARG A 57 29.63 -32.30 -34.66
C ARG A 57 31.01 -32.59 -35.21
N PRO A 58 31.96 -31.71 -35.01
CA PRO A 58 33.33 -32.17 -34.71
C PRO A 58 33.84 -31.73 -33.33
N ALA A 59 34.69 -32.58 -32.85
CA ALA A 59 35.26 -32.70 -31.53
C ALA A 59 36.28 -31.61 -31.16
N ALA A 60 36.46 -31.45 -29.84
CA ALA A 60 37.63 -30.87 -29.17
C ALA A 60 38.88 -31.81 -29.39
N PRO A 61 40.08 -31.50 -28.93
CA PRO A 61 40.56 -30.51 -27.95
C PRO A 61 41.90 -29.83 -28.38
N LEU A 62 42.38 -28.84 -27.59
CA LEU A 62 43.84 -28.73 -27.29
C LEU A 62 44.11 -27.78 -26.12
N GLU A 63 45.01 -28.24 -25.32
CA GLU A 63 45.54 -27.79 -24.04
C GLU A 63 46.44 -26.54 -24.10
N LYS A 64 46.54 -25.94 -22.88
CA LYS A 64 47.72 -25.28 -22.28
C LYS A 64 48.13 -23.89 -22.74
N SER A 65 47.98 -22.91 -21.83
CA SER A 65 49.16 -22.36 -21.12
C SER A 65 48.76 -21.24 -20.13
N ARG A 66 49.17 -21.41 -18.88
CA ARG A 66 49.29 -20.33 -17.90
C ARG A 66 50.48 -19.45 -18.24
N PRO A 67 50.44 -18.17 -17.89
CA PRO A 67 51.57 -17.55 -17.22
C PRO A 67 51.19 -16.89 -15.91
N SER A 68 52.12 -16.98 -14.96
CA SER A 68 52.16 -16.38 -13.65
C SER A 68 52.59 -14.89 -13.69
N PRO A 69 52.70 -14.19 -12.55
CA PRO A 69 52.09 -12.89 -12.33
C PRO A 69 53.06 -11.73 -12.56
N VAL A 70 52.51 -10.61 -13.05
CA VAL A 70 53.25 -9.34 -13.08
C VAL A 70 52.63 -8.39 -12.06
N LYS A 71 53.48 -7.96 -11.12
CA LYS A 71 53.23 -6.87 -10.20
C LYS A 71 53.12 -5.56 -10.99
N SER A 72 52.06 -4.81 -10.79
CA SER A 72 52.10 -3.37 -11.00
C SER A 72 51.21 -2.66 -10.00
N LEU A 73 51.83 -1.75 -9.28
CA LEU A 73 51.19 -0.73 -8.45
C LEU A 73 50.29 0.16 -9.31
N SER A 74 49.05 0.39 -8.89
CA SER A 74 48.40 1.67 -9.11
C SER A 74 47.39 1.89 -8.00
N THR A 75 47.65 2.88 -7.21
CA THR A 75 46.77 3.54 -6.25
C THR A 75 45.59 4.16 -6.97
N HIS A 76 44.42 3.55 -6.82
CA HIS A 76 43.16 4.28 -7.03
C HIS A 76 42.45 4.43 -5.71
N ALA A 77 42.41 5.68 -5.27
CA ALA A 77 41.62 6.14 -4.12
C ALA A 77 40.17 5.68 -4.28
N LYS A 78 39.70 4.86 -3.35
CA LYS A 78 38.29 4.60 -3.11
C LYS A 78 37.65 5.91 -2.69
N LYS A 79 36.83 6.48 -3.56
CA LYS A 79 35.91 7.56 -3.24
C LYS A 79 34.86 6.97 -2.28
N GLU A 80 35.01 7.26 -1.02
CA GLU A 80 33.98 6.95 -0.01
C GLU A 80 32.72 7.70 -0.37
N ILE A 81 31.63 6.95 -0.54
CA ILE A 81 30.26 7.49 -0.59
C ILE A 81 29.98 8.05 0.80
N PRO A 82 29.60 9.33 0.95
CA PRO A 82 29.27 9.86 2.26
C PRO A 82 28.10 9.07 2.85
N ALA A 83 28.31 8.46 3.98
CA ALA A 83 27.25 7.87 4.80
C ALA A 83 26.20 8.95 5.08
N ALA A 84 24.95 8.61 4.81
CA ALA A 84 23.80 9.45 5.13
C ALA A 84 23.96 9.98 6.56
N ALA A 85 23.86 11.29 6.73
CA ALA A 85 23.99 11.97 7.99
C ALA A 85 23.05 11.31 9.02
N ALA A 86 23.65 10.77 10.09
CA ALA A 86 22.90 10.24 11.22
C ALA A 86 22.02 11.37 11.79
N LYS A 87 20.72 11.09 11.92
CA LYS A 87 19.78 12.00 12.61
C LYS A 87 20.38 12.40 13.97
N PRO A 88 20.24 13.65 14.41
CA PRO A 88 20.73 14.06 15.72
C PRO A 88 20.08 13.17 16.77
N ARG A 89 20.91 12.51 17.59
CA ARG A 89 20.48 11.69 18.72
C ARG A 89 19.64 12.58 19.63
N LYS A 90 18.38 12.22 19.88
CA LYS A 90 17.57 12.84 20.93
C LYS A 90 18.37 12.79 22.23
N PRO A 91 18.40 13.85 23.04
CA PRO A 91 19.07 13.83 24.33
C PRO A 91 18.50 12.70 25.18
N LYS A 92 19.36 11.94 25.87
CA LYS A 92 18.96 10.84 26.74
C LYS A 92 17.98 11.39 27.79
N PRO A 93 16.77 10.83 27.95
CA PRO A 93 15.93 11.17 29.06
C PRO A 93 16.64 10.74 30.34
N SER A 94 16.94 11.69 31.23
CA SER A 94 17.55 11.46 32.53
C SER A 94 16.47 11.20 33.59
N GLY A 95 15.68 10.14 33.41
CA GLY A 95 14.65 9.75 34.36
C GLY A 95 14.86 8.32 34.88
N PRO A 96 14.21 7.93 35.99
CA PRO A 96 14.24 6.55 36.47
C PRO A 96 13.68 5.59 35.41
N THR A 97 14.25 4.39 35.36
CA THR A 97 13.77 3.36 34.41
C THR A 97 12.33 2.99 34.74
N LYS A 98 11.46 2.99 33.68
CA LYS A 98 10.06 2.60 33.81
C LYS A 98 9.91 1.09 33.61
N LEU A 99 8.76 0.55 34.03
CA LEU A 99 8.34 -0.82 33.72
C LEU A 99 7.14 -0.76 32.77
N PHE A 100 7.31 -1.26 31.56
CA PHE A 100 6.26 -1.32 30.56
C PHE A 100 5.60 -2.70 30.55
N VAL A 101 4.30 -2.74 30.77
CA VAL A 101 3.49 -3.97 30.66
C VAL A 101 2.87 -3.99 29.28
N LEU A 102 3.21 -4.98 28.46
CA LEU A 102 2.72 -5.06 27.09
C LEU A 102 1.45 -5.90 27.00
N ASP A 103 0.50 -5.39 26.25
CA ASP A 103 -0.69 -6.10 25.80
C ASP A 103 -0.38 -6.99 24.59
N THR A 104 -1.13 -8.06 24.40
CA THR A 104 -0.98 -9.04 23.33
C THR A 104 -1.05 -8.40 21.95
N ASN A 105 -1.91 -7.40 21.76
CA ASN A 105 -2.08 -6.71 20.49
C ASN A 105 -0.81 -5.98 20.03
N VAL A 106 0.03 -5.49 20.94
CA VAL A 106 1.32 -4.86 20.61
C VAL A 106 2.29 -5.88 20.02
N LEU A 107 2.37 -7.06 20.62
CA LEU A 107 3.23 -8.15 20.15
C LEU A 107 2.78 -8.72 18.80
N MET A 108 1.47 -8.79 18.59
CA MET A 108 0.89 -9.25 17.31
C MET A 108 1.04 -8.21 16.20
N HIS A 109 1.10 -6.92 16.55
CA HIS A 109 1.29 -5.84 15.61
C HIS A 109 2.77 -5.70 15.18
N ASP A 110 3.69 -5.64 16.15
CA ASP A 110 5.13 -5.53 15.90
C ASP A 110 5.92 -6.57 16.71
N PRO A 111 6.36 -7.69 16.09
CA PRO A 111 7.17 -8.71 16.77
C PRO A 111 8.51 -8.20 17.30
N MET A 112 8.97 -7.03 16.84
CA MET A 112 10.23 -6.41 17.25
C MET A 112 10.03 -5.35 18.35
N CYS A 113 8.79 -5.16 18.81
CA CYS A 113 8.48 -4.17 19.85
C CYS A 113 9.32 -4.36 21.12
N LEU A 114 9.66 -5.61 21.48
CA LEU A 114 10.48 -5.93 22.65
C LEU A 114 11.84 -5.18 22.68
N PHE A 115 12.38 -4.80 21.51
CA PHE A 115 13.67 -4.13 21.40
C PHE A 115 13.58 -2.60 21.23
N ARG A 116 12.38 -2.02 21.45
CA ARG A 116 12.15 -0.59 21.19
C ARG A 116 11.93 0.27 22.43
N PHE A 117 12.09 -0.32 23.61
CA PHE A 117 11.92 0.39 24.88
C PHE A 117 13.24 0.85 25.51
N GLU A 118 14.31 0.88 24.73
CA GLU A 118 15.64 1.42 25.10
C GLU A 118 16.16 0.86 26.43
N GLU A 119 16.31 1.71 27.47
CA GLU A 119 16.80 1.32 28.81
C GLU A 119 15.71 0.81 29.76
N HIS A 120 14.46 0.78 29.31
CA HIS A 120 13.33 0.44 30.17
C HIS A 120 13.05 -1.08 30.16
N ASP A 121 12.53 -1.57 31.29
CA ASP A 121 12.18 -2.98 31.40
C ASP A 121 10.77 -3.24 30.88
N ILE A 122 10.59 -4.45 30.39
CA ILE A 122 9.31 -4.95 29.86
C ILE A 122 8.80 -6.07 30.75
N PHE A 123 7.51 -6.06 31.06
CA PHE A 123 6.82 -7.14 31.75
C PHE A 123 5.76 -7.77 30.87
N LEU A 124 5.80 -9.09 30.75
CA LEU A 124 4.79 -9.86 30.05
C LEU A 124 3.93 -10.66 31.05
N PRO A 125 2.64 -10.31 31.21
CA PRO A 125 1.68 -11.13 31.93
C PRO A 125 1.56 -12.54 31.30
N MET A 126 1.32 -13.57 32.12
CA MET A 126 1.19 -14.94 31.62
C MET A 126 0.04 -15.09 30.61
N ILE A 127 -1.06 -14.39 30.84
CA ILE A 127 -2.21 -14.38 29.94
C ILE A 127 -1.88 -13.89 28.52
N VAL A 128 -0.92 -12.96 28.39
CA VAL A 128 -0.45 -12.48 27.08
C VAL A 128 0.23 -13.59 26.28
N LEU A 129 0.97 -14.48 26.95
CA LEU A 129 1.59 -15.64 26.31
C LEU A 129 0.56 -16.68 25.87
N GLU A 130 -0.49 -16.89 26.65
CA GLU A 130 -1.60 -17.79 26.31
C GLU A 130 -2.38 -17.27 25.10
N GLU A 131 -2.71 -15.99 25.07
CA GLU A 131 -3.37 -15.36 23.92
C GLU A 131 -2.49 -15.42 22.67
N LEU A 132 -1.19 -15.11 22.83
CA LEU A 132 -0.24 -15.20 21.73
C LEU A 132 -0.19 -16.62 21.13
N ASP A 133 -0.28 -17.65 21.98
CA ASP A 133 -0.32 -19.05 21.55
C ASP A 133 -1.61 -19.38 20.78
N GLY A 134 -2.74 -18.88 21.23
CA GLY A 134 -4.03 -18.98 20.55
C GLY A 134 -4.02 -18.40 19.13
N HIS A 135 -3.27 -17.32 18.91
CA HIS A 135 -3.18 -16.62 17.63
C HIS A 135 -2.15 -17.20 16.65
N LYS A 136 -1.37 -18.23 17.00
CA LYS A 136 -0.37 -18.83 16.10
C LYS A 136 -0.94 -19.59 14.91
N LYS A 137 -2.23 -19.96 14.95
CA LYS A 137 -2.90 -20.76 13.93
C LYS A 137 -3.28 -19.95 12.70
N GLY A 138 -3.17 -20.54 11.51
CA GLY A 138 -3.53 -19.92 10.23
C GLY A 138 -2.39 -19.23 9.52
N MET A 139 -2.72 -18.59 8.39
CA MET A 139 -1.76 -17.91 7.49
C MET A 139 -1.83 -16.38 7.57
N SER A 140 -2.67 -15.82 8.43
CA SER A 140 -2.82 -14.38 8.64
C SER A 140 -1.49 -13.72 9.07
N GLU A 141 -1.38 -12.42 8.90
CA GLU A 141 -0.22 -11.66 9.36
C GLU A 141 -0.09 -11.72 10.88
N VAL A 142 -1.23 -11.62 11.58
CA VAL A 142 -1.31 -11.78 13.04
C VAL A 142 -0.69 -13.11 13.47
N ALA A 143 -1.08 -14.21 12.82
CA ALA A 143 -0.54 -15.55 13.14
C ALA A 143 0.97 -15.66 12.83
N ARG A 144 1.47 -14.99 11.79
CA ARG A 144 2.91 -14.92 11.50
C ARG A 144 3.66 -14.11 12.54
N ASN A 145 3.11 -12.97 12.93
CA ASN A 145 3.70 -12.11 13.94
C ASN A 145 3.72 -12.82 15.30
N ALA A 146 2.63 -13.49 15.68
CA ALA A 146 2.58 -14.32 16.88
C ALA A 146 3.66 -15.40 16.89
N ARG A 147 3.84 -16.12 15.77
CA ARG A 147 4.93 -17.12 15.64
C ARG A 147 6.31 -16.48 15.69
N GLN A 148 6.51 -15.31 15.09
CA GLN A 148 7.79 -14.59 15.13
C GLN A 148 8.12 -14.11 16.53
N THR A 149 7.16 -13.51 17.23
CA THR A 149 7.32 -13.08 18.63
C THR A 149 7.69 -14.28 19.52
N SER A 150 6.97 -15.40 19.37
CA SER A 150 7.29 -16.61 20.16
C SER A 150 8.70 -17.13 19.90
N ARG A 151 9.19 -17.11 18.65
CA ARG A 151 10.59 -17.46 18.34
C ARG A 151 11.60 -16.50 18.94
N THR A 152 11.26 -15.21 18.98
CA THR A 152 12.11 -14.18 19.62
C THR A 152 12.18 -14.42 21.12
N LEU A 153 11.05 -14.71 21.77
CA LEU A 153 11.00 -15.05 23.19
C LEU A 153 11.81 -16.33 23.50
N ASP A 154 11.68 -17.36 22.69
CA ASP A 154 12.44 -18.60 22.80
C ASP A 154 13.96 -18.38 22.63
N ALA A 155 14.35 -17.55 21.67
CA ALA A 155 15.75 -17.18 21.46
C ALA A 155 16.33 -16.38 22.65
N LEU A 156 15.56 -15.49 23.26
CA LEU A 156 15.96 -14.75 24.46
C LEU A 156 16.09 -15.69 25.67
N ALA A 157 15.16 -16.63 25.84
CA ALA A 157 15.18 -17.60 26.93
C ALA A 157 16.29 -18.66 26.78
N GLY A 158 16.68 -18.97 25.55
CA GLY A 158 17.79 -19.89 25.23
C GLY A 158 19.18 -19.24 25.19
N ALA A 159 19.31 -17.93 25.43
CA ALA A 159 20.59 -17.24 25.43
C ALA A 159 21.48 -17.68 26.59
N GLN A 160 22.81 -17.66 26.38
CA GLN A 160 23.75 -18.07 27.41
C GLN A 160 23.66 -17.17 28.66
N GLY A 161 23.41 -17.77 29.81
CA GLY A 161 23.21 -17.06 31.08
C GLY A 161 21.80 -16.52 31.31
N ALA A 162 20.81 -16.90 30.48
CA ALA A 162 19.43 -16.51 30.66
C ALA A 162 18.85 -17.10 31.96
N ASP A 163 18.23 -16.25 32.78
CA ASP A 163 17.50 -16.63 34.00
C ASP A 163 16.11 -15.98 33.95
N ILE A 164 15.10 -16.77 33.63
CA ILE A 164 13.71 -16.30 33.49
C ILE A 164 13.19 -15.66 34.80
N ALA A 165 13.66 -16.16 35.95
CA ALA A 165 13.21 -15.63 37.25
C ALA A 165 13.79 -14.24 37.56
N LYS A 166 14.98 -13.93 37.06
CA LYS A 166 15.64 -12.61 37.24
C LYS A 166 15.36 -11.64 36.08
N GLY A 167 14.84 -12.15 34.98
CA GLY A 167 14.61 -11.39 33.74
C GLY A 167 15.68 -11.66 32.68
N LEU A 168 15.27 -11.59 31.42
CA LEU A 168 16.11 -11.82 30.24
C LEU A 168 16.63 -10.50 29.71
N SER A 169 17.95 -10.36 29.56
CA SER A 169 18.54 -9.14 28.98
C SER A 169 18.18 -9.07 27.48
N LEU A 170 17.68 -7.91 27.04
CA LEU A 170 17.21 -7.71 25.67
C LEU A 170 18.37 -7.46 24.68
N ASP A 171 19.57 -7.10 25.15
CA ASP A 171 20.73 -6.84 24.31
C ASP A 171 21.48 -8.12 23.84
N THR A 172 21.13 -9.28 24.41
CA THR A 172 21.83 -10.56 24.14
C THR A 172 21.67 -11.08 22.71
N THR A 173 20.66 -10.63 21.98
CA THR A 173 20.36 -11.07 20.61
C THR A 173 20.82 -10.08 19.53
N GLY A 174 21.80 -9.22 19.84
CA GLY A 174 22.41 -8.28 18.89
C GLY A 174 21.71 -6.92 18.81
N HIS A 175 20.70 -6.67 19.62
CA HIS A 175 19.98 -5.39 19.73
C HIS A 175 20.59 -4.49 20.79
N THR A 176 21.79 -3.97 20.55
CA THR A 176 22.60 -3.20 21.51
C THR A 176 21.93 -1.90 22.04
N GLU A 177 20.86 -1.47 21.42
CA GLU A 177 20.06 -0.30 21.87
C GLU A 177 19.05 -0.66 22.96
N ALA A 178 18.60 -1.92 23.03
CA ALA A 178 17.66 -2.43 24.02
C ALA A 178 18.42 -2.91 25.28
N ARG A 179 18.59 -2.04 26.25
CA ARG A 179 19.38 -2.29 27.48
C ARG A 179 18.53 -2.75 28.66
N GLY A 180 17.21 -2.73 28.53
CA GLY A 180 16.28 -3.19 29.55
C GLY A 180 16.23 -4.72 29.67
N ALA A 181 15.50 -5.21 30.66
CA ALA A 181 15.23 -6.63 30.89
C ALA A 181 13.78 -6.97 30.52
N LEU A 182 13.57 -8.19 30.01
CA LEU A 182 12.27 -8.78 29.80
C LEU A 182 11.92 -9.65 31.01
N LEU A 183 10.87 -9.27 31.72
CA LEU A 183 10.35 -9.92 32.91
C LEU A 183 9.06 -10.67 32.57
N PHE A 184 8.86 -11.82 33.20
CA PHE A 184 7.64 -12.62 33.06
C PHE A 184 6.89 -12.73 34.39
N GLN A 185 5.59 -12.92 34.30
CA GLN A 185 4.78 -13.25 35.48
C GLN A 185 5.08 -14.68 35.91
N THR A 186 6.01 -14.87 36.84
CA THR A 186 6.39 -16.20 37.39
C THR A 186 5.63 -16.59 38.63
N ARG A 187 4.82 -15.70 39.21
CA ARG A 187 4.03 -15.92 40.42
C ARG A 187 2.63 -15.32 40.29
N PRO A 188 1.64 -15.81 41.01
CA PRO A 188 0.36 -15.13 41.15
C PRO A 188 0.58 -13.73 41.74
N LEU A 189 -0.19 -12.78 41.25
CA LEU A 189 -0.20 -11.39 41.74
C LEU A 189 -1.58 -11.13 42.36
N ASP A 190 -1.59 -10.55 43.55
CA ASP A 190 -2.83 -10.21 44.24
C ASP A 190 -3.34 -8.85 43.78
N TYR A 191 -4.50 -8.84 43.16
CA TYR A 191 -5.18 -7.61 42.74
C TYR A 191 -6.68 -7.71 42.95
N THR A 192 -7.32 -6.58 43.17
CA THR A 192 -8.77 -6.46 43.26
C THR A 192 -9.23 -5.43 42.24
N LEU A 193 -9.97 -5.88 41.24
CA LEU A 193 -10.63 -5.03 40.28
C LEU A 193 -12.06 -4.68 40.71
N PRO A 194 -12.61 -3.53 40.27
CA PRO A 194 -14.02 -3.22 40.51
C PRO A 194 -14.95 -4.33 40.02
N MET A 195 -16.04 -4.58 40.76
CA MET A 195 -17.02 -5.60 40.39
C MET A 195 -17.69 -5.40 39.03
N SER A 196 -17.61 -4.20 38.49
CA SER A 196 -18.08 -3.86 37.14
C SER A 196 -17.22 -4.46 36.01
N LEU A 197 -16.01 -4.92 36.31
CA LEU A 197 -15.14 -5.58 35.34
C LEU A 197 -15.25 -7.12 35.52
N PRO A 198 -15.79 -7.84 34.51
CA PRO A 198 -15.92 -9.31 34.58
C PRO A 198 -14.55 -9.96 34.79
N GLN A 199 -14.47 -10.83 35.82
CA GLN A 199 -13.31 -11.67 36.01
C GLN A 199 -13.22 -12.71 34.88
N GLY A 200 -12.01 -13.04 34.44
CA GLY A 200 -11.76 -14.04 33.40
C GLY A 200 -11.58 -13.51 31.98
N LYS A 201 -11.84 -12.23 31.71
CA LYS A 201 -11.41 -11.62 30.46
C LYS A 201 -9.91 -11.29 30.49
N ALA A 202 -9.17 -11.62 29.43
CA ALA A 202 -7.73 -11.39 29.33
C ALA A 202 -7.36 -9.92 29.59
N ASP A 203 -8.04 -8.97 28.94
CA ASP A 203 -7.86 -7.53 29.18
C ASP A 203 -7.91 -7.16 30.67
N ASN A 204 -8.93 -7.68 31.39
CA ASN A 204 -9.13 -7.36 32.78
C ASN A 204 -8.05 -8.01 33.67
N GLN A 205 -7.56 -9.19 33.31
CA GLN A 205 -6.41 -9.81 33.99
C GLN A 205 -5.14 -8.98 33.81
N ILE A 206 -4.87 -8.49 32.60
CA ILE A 206 -3.74 -7.59 32.32
C ILE A 206 -3.86 -6.32 33.20
N LEU A 207 -5.05 -5.69 33.26
CA LEU A 207 -5.29 -4.52 34.12
C LEU A 207 -5.02 -4.84 35.59
N GLY A 208 -5.43 -6.01 36.07
CA GLY A 208 -5.14 -6.46 37.43
C GLY A 208 -3.65 -6.62 37.69
N VAL A 209 -2.92 -7.21 36.76
CA VAL A 209 -1.46 -7.34 36.82
C VAL A 209 -0.78 -5.97 36.89
N VAL A 210 -1.20 -5.00 36.05
CA VAL A 210 -0.65 -3.63 36.09
C VAL A 210 -0.89 -2.97 37.43
N GLU A 211 -2.09 -3.13 38.02
CA GLU A 211 -2.43 -2.56 39.33
C GLU A 211 -1.58 -3.18 40.46
N ALA A 212 -1.39 -4.51 40.44
CA ALA A 212 -0.51 -5.18 41.39
C ALA A 212 0.95 -4.70 41.27
N LEU A 213 1.47 -4.66 40.06
CA LEU A 213 2.83 -4.21 39.79
C LEU A 213 3.04 -2.74 40.18
N ARG A 214 2.06 -1.87 39.96
CA ARG A 214 2.11 -0.47 40.41
C ARG A 214 2.32 -0.36 41.89
N LYS A 215 1.65 -1.19 42.70
CA LYS A 215 1.78 -1.23 44.15
C LYS A 215 3.12 -1.81 44.60
N GLU A 216 3.56 -2.90 43.97
CA GLU A 216 4.80 -3.59 44.34
C GLU A 216 6.06 -2.83 43.93
N GLN A 217 6.03 -2.18 42.79
CA GLN A 217 7.22 -1.50 42.21
C GLN A 217 7.34 -0.04 42.58
N ALA A 218 6.42 0.50 43.42
CA ALA A 218 6.52 1.89 43.85
C ALA A 218 7.90 2.21 44.49
N PRO A 219 8.56 3.31 44.16
CA PRO A 219 8.07 4.46 43.37
C PRO A 219 8.30 4.36 41.86
N ARG A 220 8.68 3.21 41.33
CA ARG A 220 8.89 3.00 39.88
C ARG A 220 7.59 3.13 39.15
N GLU A 221 7.59 3.90 38.02
CA GLU A 221 6.41 3.99 37.15
C GLU A 221 6.16 2.69 36.40
N VAL A 222 4.92 2.21 36.48
CA VAL A 222 4.42 1.07 35.71
C VAL A 222 3.41 1.57 34.69
N VAL A 223 3.66 1.31 33.41
CA VAL A 223 2.88 1.85 32.28
C VAL A 223 2.36 0.69 31.43
N LEU A 224 1.04 0.64 31.23
CA LEU A 224 0.43 -0.28 30.30
C LEU A 224 0.60 0.23 28.86
N VAL A 225 1.11 -0.59 27.96
CA VAL A 225 1.20 -0.29 26.53
C VAL A 225 0.22 -1.16 25.77
N SER A 226 -0.74 -0.54 25.09
CA SER A 226 -1.77 -1.24 24.31
C SER A 226 -2.17 -0.41 23.11
N LYS A 227 -2.45 -1.06 21.98
CA LYS A 227 -3.05 -0.43 20.79
C LYS A 227 -4.59 -0.38 20.88
N ASP A 228 -5.19 -1.10 21.82
CA ASP A 228 -6.63 -1.04 22.04
C ASP A 228 -7.03 0.20 22.85
N ILE A 229 -7.80 1.06 22.21
CA ILE A 229 -8.34 2.30 22.82
C ILE A 229 -9.17 1.98 24.05
N ASN A 230 -10.03 0.95 23.99
CA ASN A 230 -10.91 0.59 25.10
C ASN A 230 -10.10 0.11 26.30
N MET A 231 -9.03 -0.65 26.06
CA MET A 231 -8.10 -1.10 27.09
C MET A 231 -7.46 0.11 27.80
N ARG A 232 -6.97 1.09 27.01
CA ARG A 232 -6.38 2.33 27.56
C ARG A 232 -7.40 3.18 28.32
N VAL A 233 -8.64 3.28 27.84
CA VAL A 233 -9.72 3.99 28.55
C VAL A 233 -10.04 3.32 29.88
N LYS A 234 -10.18 1.97 29.91
CA LYS A 234 -10.36 1.21 31.17
C LYS A 234 -9.21 1.44 32.15
N ALA A 235 -7.97 1.39 31.65
CA ALA A 235 -6.79 1.62 32.49
C ALA A 235 -6.79 3.03 33.12
N ARG A 236 -7.07 4.07 32.33
CA ARG A 236 -7.18 5.45 32.84
C ARG A 236 -8.31 5.61 33.86
N ALA A 237 -9.45 4.96 33.65
CA ALA A 237 -10.56 4.97 34.60
C ALA A 237 -10.18 4.31 35.95
N LEU A 238 -9.23 3.40 35.95
CA LEU A 238 -8.65 2.78 37.16
C LEU A 238 -7.47 3.58 37.73
N GLY A 239 -7.12 4.73 37.16
CA GLY A 239 -5.97 5.54 37.57
C GLY A 239 -4.62 4.92 37.23
N LEU A 240 -4.56 4.01 36.25
CA LEU A 240 -3.33 3.40 35.76
C LEU A 240 -2.72 4.24 34.65
N LEU A 241 -1.38 4.31 34.63
CA LEU A 241 -0.65 4.93 33.54
C LEU A 241 -0.73 4.03 32.29
N THR A 242 -1.00 4.64 31.16
CA THR A 242 -1.12 3.89 29.89
C THR A 242 -0.70 4.70 28.70
N ASP A 243 0.00 4.06 27.78
CA ASP A 243 0.47 4.63 26.53
C ASP A 243 0.00 3.82 25.31
N ASP A 244 -0.11 4.51 24.17
CA ASP A 244 -0.26 3.86 22.88
C ASP A 244 1.12 3.43 22.35
N TYR A 245 1.20 2.26 21.71
CA TYR A 245 2.43 1.84 21.05
C TYR A 245 2.65 2.65 19.76
N GLN A 246 3.55 3.63 19.78
CA GLN A 246 3.75 4.62 18.73
C GLN A 246 4.98 4.40 17.85
N ASN A 247 5.85 3.45 18.17
CA ASN A 247 7.11 3.23 17.43
C ASN A 247 6.93 2.77 15.97
N ASP A 248 5.72 2.47 15.56
CA ASP A 248 5.33 2.15 14.19
C ASP A 248 4.79 3.37 13.42
N LYS A 249 4.55 4.50 14.10
CA LYS A 249 4.03 5.70 13.47
C LYS A 249 5.14 6.44 12.72
N THR A 250 4.84 6.81 11.48
CA THR A 250 5.69 7.64 10.63
C THR A 250 5.47 9.13 10.89
N LEU A 251 4.23 9.49 11.23
CA LEU A 251 3.80 10.83 11.61
C LEU A 251 3.27 10.81 13.04
N GLU A 252 3.50 11.87 13.81
CA GLU A 252 2.86 12.06 15.11
C GLU A 252 1.38 12.42 14.91
N ASP A 253 0.55 12.14 15.93
CA ASP A 253 -0.87 12.48 15.89
C ASP A 253 -1.02 14.02 15.77
N GLY A 254 -1.58 14.47 14.66
CA GLY A 254 -1.71 15.90 14.33
C GLY A 254 -0.77 16.39 13.23
N ASP A 255 0.24 15.63 12.83
CA ASP A 255 1.04 15.95 11.67
C ASP A 255 0.24 15.69 10.39
N LEU A 256 0.14 16.70 9.55
CA LEU A 256 -0.50 16.55 8.25
C LEU A 256 0.39 15.76 7.30
N LEU A 257 -0.20 14.83 6.56
CA LEU A 257 0.49 14.14 5.47
C LEU A 257 1.06 15.18 4.49
N TYR A 258 2.31 14.98 4.05
CA TYR A 258 2.90 15.79 2.99
C TYR A 258 1.95 15.87 1.78
N PRO A 259 1.44 17.05 1.40
CA PRO A 259 0.39 17.15 0.37
C PRO A 259 0.91 16.99 -1.06
N GLY A 260 2.23 17.06 -1.29
CA GLY A 260 2.84 17.04 -2.62
C GLY A 260 2.76 18.37 -3.38
N SER A 261 2.03 19.36 -2.87
CA SER A 261 1.89 20.68 -3.49
C SER A 261 2.11 21.81 -2.47
N LEU A 262 2.52 22.97 -2.97
CA LEU A 262 2.78 24.18 -2.19
C LEU A 262 2.23 25.40 -2.91
N LEU A 263 1.41 26.18 -2.22
CA LEU A 263 1.00 27.51 -2.67
C LEU A 263 2.17 28.49 -2.49
N LEU A 264 2.52 29.17 -3.56
CA LEU A 264 3.52 30.24 -3.50
C LEU A 264 2.90 31.52 -2.92
N PRO A 265 3.66 32.32 -2.16
CA PRO A 265 3.15 33.55 -1.57
C PRO A 265 2.78 34.57 -2.65
N ASN A 266 1.83 35.48 -2.35
CA ASN A 266 1.32 36.46 -3.32
C ASN A 266 2.39 37.44 -3.84
N ASP A 267 3.44 37.66 -3.08
CA ASP A 267 4.59 38.51 -3.44
C ASP A 267 5.74 37.74 -4.11
N PHE A 268 5.51 36.48 -4.48
CA PHE A 268 6.53 35.59 -5.04
C PHE A 268 7.26 36.22 -6.24
N TRP A 269 6.53 36.71 -7.23
CA TRP A 269 7.14 37.29 -8.43
C TRP A 269 7.92 38.58 -8.14
N THR A 270 7.46 39.41 -7.21
CA THR A 270 8.13 40.63 -6.80
C THR A 270 9.51 40.34 -6.22
N HIS A 271 9.66 39.28 -5.44
CA HIS A 271 10.91 38.85 -4.85
C HIS A 271 11.86 38.17 -5.87
N GLN A 272 11.32 37.58 -6.93
CA GLN A 272 12.11 36.91 -7.98
C GLN A 272 12.55 37.84 -9.12
N SER A 273 11.92 38.99 -9.29
CA SER A 273 12.07 39.84 -10.48
C SER A 273 13.52 40.21 -10.86
N LYS A 274 14.46 40.24 -9.91
CA LYS A 274 15.87 40.57 -10.13
C LYS A 274 16.79 39.39 -10.43
N THR A 275 16.35 38.15 -10.15
CA THR A 275 17.20 36.93 -10.19
C THR A 275 16.55 35.80 -10.98
N LEU A 276 15.40 36.07 -11.61
CA LEU A 276 14.64 35.05 -12.34
C LEU A 276 15.31 34.77 -13.69
N GLU A 277 15.79 33.55 -13.85
CA GLU A 277 16.19 33.03 -15.17
C GLU A 277 15.07 32.14 -15.71
N SER A 278 14.72 32.32 -16.98
CA SER A 278 13.75 31.46 -17.65
C SER A 278 14.25 31.03 -19.03
N TRP A 279 13.91 29.78 -19.40
CA TRP A 279 14.20 29.25 -20.73
C TRP A 279 13.11 28.27 -21.15
N GLN A 280 13.03 28.04 -22.46
CA GLN A 280 12.10 27.05 -23.02
C GLN A 280 12.86 25.81 -23.50
N GLN A 281 12.30 24.63 -23.23
CA GLN A 281 12.79 23.38 -23.76
C GLN A 281 11.56 22.50 -24.13
N GLY A 282 11.42 22.25 -25.43
CA GLY A 282 10.21 21.63 -25.96
C GLY A 282 8.96 22.46 -25.68
N SER A 283 7.93 21.85 -25.15
CA SER A 283 6.66 22.52 -24.79
C SER A 283 6.64 23.10 -23.37
N HIS A 284 7.76 23.03 -22.64
CA HIS A 284 7.83 23.46 -21.26
C HIS A 284 8.70 24.69 -21.08
N THR A 285 8.27 25.58 -20.18
CA THR A 285 9.09 26.70 -19.70
C THR A 285 9.69 26.29 -18.36
N PHE A 286 10.96 26.61 -18.20
CA PHE A 286 11.70 26.38 -16.96
C PHE A 286 12.01 27.73 -16.32
N TYR A 287 11.90 27.79 -15.00
CA TYR A 287 12.25 28.95 -14.20
C TYR A 287 13.29 28.55 -13.16
N ARG A 288 14.44 29.23 -13.11
CA ARG A 288 15.37 29.10 -12.01
C ARG A 288 15.07 30.18 -10.98
N ILE A 289 14.67 29.74 -9.79
CA ILE A 289 14.30 30.61 -8.69
C ILE A 289 15.34 30.57 -7.59
N THR A 290 15.40 31.66 -6.82
CA THR A 290 16.23 31.81 -5.63
C THR A 290 15.37 32.31 -4.45
N GLY A 291 15.91 32.30 -3.24
CA GLY A 291 15.25 32.92 -2.10
C GLY A 291 14.91 31.95 -0.94
N PRO A 292 14.23 32.45 0.07
CA PRO A 292 14.02 31.73 1.33
C PRO A 292 13.12 30.50 1.21
N ILE A 293 12.33 30.40 0.14
CA ILE A 293 11.45 29.26 -0.10
C ILE A 293 12.22 28.00 -0.56
N VAL A 294 13.38 28.17 -1.20
CA VAL A 294 14.14 27.06 -1.81
C VAL A 294 14.47 25.93 -0.84
N PRO A 295 14.93 26.19 0.41
CA PRO A 295 15.20 25.11 1.36
C PRO A 295 13.99 24.27 1.78
N SER A 296 12.78 24.80 1.62
CA SER A 296 11.53 24.07 1.96
C SER A 296 10.99 23.25 0.78
N LEU A 297 11.54 23.43 -0.43
CA LEU A 297 11.10 22.71 -1.61
C LEU A 297 11.65 21.28 -1.64
N MET A 298 10.92 20.39 -2.31
CA MET A 298 11.34 19.02 -2.57
C MET A 298 11.27 18.71 -4.06
N ILE A 299 12.14 17.82 -4.54
CA ILE A 299 12.08 17.35 -5.93
C ILE A 299 10.73 16.65 -6.16
N ASN A 300 10.14 16.89 -7.32
CA ASN A 300 8.81 16.45 -7.74
C ASN A 300 7.65 17.05 -6.93
N GLN A 301 7.89 18.01 -6.05
CA GLN A 301 6.84 18.81 -5.44
C GLN A 301 6.22 19.75 -6.47
N PHE A 302 4.91 19.87 -6.47
CA PHE A 302 4.20 20.85 -7.25
C PHE A 302 4.19 22.20 -6.53
N VAL A 303 4.36 23.26 -7.27
CA VAL A 303 4.19 24.62 -6.78
C VAL A 303 3.17 25.33 -7.65
N TYR A 304 2.32 26.14 -7.04
CA TYR A 304 1.34 26.89 -7.78
C TYR A 304 1.19 28.30 -7.21
N PHE A 305 0.88 29.21 -8.09
CA PHE A 305 0.63 30.62 -7.79
C PHE A 305 -0.71 31.02 -8.38
N GLU A 306 -1.58 31.57 -7.56
CA GLU A 306 -2.91 32.02 -7.93
C GLU A 306 -3.20 33.31 -7.17
N ALA A 307 -2.91 34.46 -7.78
CA ALA A 307 -3.22 35.77 -7.24
C ALA A 307 -4.21 36.53 -8.14
N PRO A 308 -5.16 37.29 -7.59
CA PRO A 308 -6.09 38.08 -8.38
C PRO A 308 -5.35 39.09 -9.28
N GLY A 309 -5.64 39.06 -10.58
CA GLY A 309 -5.07 39.98 -11.55
C GLY A 309 -3.71 39.59 -12.12
N GLU A 310 -3.12 38.47 -11.67
CA GLU A 310 -1.86 37.95 -12.21
C GLU A 310 -2.08 36.59 -12.91
N PRO A 311 -1.24 36.27 -13.94
CA PRO A 311 -1.36 34.96 -14.59
C PRO A 311 -0.98 33.84 -13.63
N PRO A 312 -1.76 32.75 -13.56
CA PRO A 312 -1.48 31.62 -12.69
C PRO A 312 -0.23 30.87 -13.15
N LEU A 313 0.55 30.35 -12.20
CA LEU A 313 1.67 29.45 -12.47
C LEU A 313 1.37 28.07 -11.87
N TYR A 314 1.55 27.03 -12.67
CA TYR A 314 1.54 25.64 -12.24
C TYR A 314 2.83 24.98 -12.70
N ALA A 315 3.67 24.59 -11.75
CA ALA A 315 4.98 24.05 -12.06
C ALA A 315 5.36 22.91 -11.09
N ARG A 316 6.35 22.14 -11.49
CA ARG A 316 6.95 21.07 -10.67
C ARG A 316 8.42 21.36 -10.44
N VAL A 317 8.90 21.15 -9.24
CA VAL A 317 10.32 21.27 -8.88
C VAL A 317 11.08 20.09 -9.49
N THR A 318 12.02 20.36 -10.38
CA THR A 318 12.81 19.33 -11.07
C THR A 318 14.24 19.24 -10.56
N GLU A 319 14.78 20.33 -10.02
CA GLU A 319 16.15 20.38 -9.52
C GLU A 319 16.25 21.33 -8.33
N ILE A 320 17.06 20.96 -7.34
CA ILE A 320 17.40 21.81 -6.19
C ILE A 320 18.92 21.81 -6.03
N ARG A 321 19.54 23.00 -6.05
CA ARG A 321 20.98 23.19 -5.82
C ARG A 321 21.20 24.28 -4.78
N ALA A 322 21.62 23.91 -3.60
CA ALA A 322 21.98 24.84 -2.52
C ALA A 322 20.96 25.99 -2.32
N LYS A 323 21.09 27.08 -3.07
CA LYS A 323 20.25 28.29 -2.96
C LYS A 323 19.30 28.48 -4.13
N THR A 324 19.26 27.57 -5.09
CA THR A 324 18.44 27.67 -6.30
C THR A 324 17.58 26.44 -6.50
N ALA A 325 16.40 26.61 -7.07
CA ALA A 325 15.55 25.53 -7.54
C ALA A 325 15.10 25.79 -8.99
N VAL A 326 14.87 24.72 -9.74
CA VAL A 326 14.34 24.77 -11.10
C VAL A 326 12.91 24.28 -11.08
N LEU A 327 12.02 25.12 -11.57
CA LEU A 327 10.60 24.86 -11.76
C LEU A 327 10.34 24.58 -13.24
N LYS A 328 9.64 23.49 -13.55
CA LYS A 328 9.19 23.12 -14.91
C LYS A 328 7.68 23.31 -14.98
N THR A 329 7.19 24.08 -15.97
CA THR A 329 5.74 24.22 -16.20
C THR A 329 5.10 22.88 -16.56
N LEU A 330 3.86 22.71 -16.14
CA LEU A 330 3.13 21.46 -16.31
C LEU A 330 2.44 21.38 -17.68
N LYS A 331 2.20 20.15 -18.13
CA LYS A 331 1.27 19.89 -19.23
C LYS A 331 -0.15 20.10 -18.69
N ASP A 332 -0.95 20.80 -19.48
CA ASP A 332 -2.36 21.05 -19.14
C ASP A 332 -3.24 19.92 -19.66
N PHE A 333 -3.76 19.11 -18.74
CA PHE A 333 -4.70 18.02 -19.01
C PHE A 333 -6.17 18.41 -18.87
N ASN A 334 -6.49 19.69 -18.66
CA ASN A 334 -7.90 20.13 -18.57
C ASN A 334 -8.59 20.11 -19.95
N HIS A 335 -7.82 20.15 -21.04
CA HIS A 335 -8.34 20.16 -22.39
C HIS A 335 -8.39 18.78 -23.04
N LEU A 336 -9.45 18.51 -23.80
CA LEU A 336 -9.64 17.23 -24.53
C LEU A 336 -8.47 16.85 -25.43
N LYS A 337 -7.77 17.82 -26.04
CA LYS A 337 -6.58 17.57 -26.90
C LYS A 337 -5.43 16.89 -26.15
N ASN A 338 -5.39 17.02 -24.83
CA ASN A 338 -4.39 16.43 -23.96
C ASN A 338 -4.96 15.30 -23.10
N ALA A 339 -6.20 14.87 -23.38
CA ALA A 339 -6.84 13.80 -22.63
C ALA A 339 -5.95 12.55 -22.61
N VAL A 340 -5.90 11.89 -21.47
CA VAL A 340 -5.19 10.63 -21.25
C VAL A 340 -6.24 9.53 -21.32
N TRP A 341 -6.24 8.72 -22.37
CA TRP A 341 -7.29 7.72 -22.62
C TRP A 341 -8.71 8.30 -22.43
N GLY A 342 -8.93 9.50 -23.00
CA GLY A 342 -10.20 10.24 -22.90
C GLY A 342 -10.48 10.91 -21.55
N VAL A 343 -9.64 10.70 -20.54
CA VAL A 343 -9.78 11.35 -19.23
C VAL A 343 -9.07 12.70 -19.23
N THR A 344 -9.79 13.74 -18.80
CA THR A 344 -9.25 15.09 -18.59
C THR A 344 -9.24 15.41 -17.09
N ALA A 345 -8.33 16.29 -16.68
CA ALA A 345 -8.35 16.83 -15.33
C ALA A 345 -9.52 17.81 -15.16
N ARG A 346 -10.21 17.74 -14.05
CA ARG A 346 -11.33 18.64 -13.69
C ARG A 346 -10.91 19.69 -12.67
N ASN A 347 -9.80 19.45 -11.98
CA ASN A 347 -9.21 20.36 -11.01
C ASN A 347 -7.70 20.29 -11.05
N ARG A 348 -7.06 21.18 -10.31
CA ARG A 348 -5.61 21.36 -10.25
C ARG A 348 -4.89 20.10 -9.77
N GLU A 349 -5.38 19.48 -8.69
CA GLU A 349 -4.77 18.30 -8.10
C GLU A 349 -4.82 17.11 -9.05
N GLN A 350 -5.91 16.93 -9.81
CA GLN A 350 -5.99 15.92 -10.87
C GLN A 350 -5.02 16.19 -12.00
N ASN A 351 -4.82 17.48 -12.38
CA ASN A 351 -3.80 17.84 -13.36
C ASN A 351 -2.38 17.49 -12.87
N PHE A 352 -2.09 17.71 -11.60
CA PHE A 352 -0.83 17.32 -10.98
C PHE A 352 -0.65 15.80 -10.97
N ALA A 353 -1.68 15.06 -10.59
CA ALA A 353 -1.66 13.59 -10.62
C ALA A 353 -1.37 13.04 -12.02
N LEU A 354 -2.04 13.54 -13.06
CA LEU A 354 -1.80 13.12 -14.44
C LEU A 354 -0.38 13.45 -14.91
N ASN A 355 0.20 14.59 -14.50
CA ASN A 355 1.60 14.92 -14.79
C ASN A 355 2.59 13.94 -14.13
N LEU A 356 2.31 13.38 -12.93
CA LEU A 356 3.14 12.35 -12.32
C LEU A 356 2.94 10.98 -12.97
N LEU A 357 1.68 10.62 -13.19
CA LEU A 357 1.31 9.30 -13.72
C LEU A 357 1.86 9.07 -15.13
N THR A 358 1.84 10.09 -15.98
CA THR A 358 2.31 10.02 -17.37
C THR A 358 3.81 10.28 -17.54
N ASP A 359 4.50 10.81 -16.50
CA ASP A 359 5.93 11.09 -16.58
C ASP A 359 6.76 9.79 -16.61
N PRO A 360 7.55 9.56 -17.66
CA PRO A 360 8.39 8.38 -17.79
C PRO A 360 9.53 8.29 -16.76
N GLU A 361 9.98 9.40 -16.20
CA GLU A 361 11.09 9.45 -15.24
C GLU A 361 10.64 9.21 -13.78
N VAL A 362 9.33 9.11 -13.55
CA VAL A 362 8.77 8.86 -12.23
C VAL A 362 8.37 7.38 -12.12
N ASP A 363 9.11 6.62 -11.34
CA ASP A 363 8.90 5.17 -11.15
C ASP A 363 7.91 4.86 -10.04
N PHE A 364 7.77 5.75 -9.06
CA PHE A 364 6.91 5.55 -7.90
C PHE A 364 5.98 6.75 -7.69
N VAL A 365 4.67 6.50 -7.72
CA VAL A 365 3.65 7.54 -7.51
C VAL A 365 2.76 7.16 -6.33
N THR A 366 2.50 8.11 -5.44
CA THR A 366 1.52 7.97 -4.37
C THR A 366 0.39 8.98 -4.57
N LEU A 367 -0.86 8.50 -4.53
CA LEU A 367 -2.08 9.31 -4.64
C LEU A 367 -2.91 9.12 -3.37
N ALA A 368 -2.99 10.14 -2.52
CA ALA A 368 -3.88 10.14 -1.37
C ALA A 368 -5.12 10.99 -1.68
N GLY A 369 -6.23 10.71 -1.00
CA GLY A 369 -7.44 11.53 -1.10
C GLY A 369 -8.72 10.74 -0.90
N ASN A 370 -9.81 11.44 -0.67
CA ASN A 370 -11.12 10.86 -0.41
C ASN A 370 -11.64 10.00 -1.57
N ALA A 371 -12.64 9.14 -1.31
CA ALA A 371 -13.34 8.41 -2.36
C ALA A 371 -13.96 9.39 -3.38
N GLY A 372 -14.01 9.01 -4.66
CA GLY A 372 -14.58 9.85 -5.73
C GLY A 372 -13.67 10.97 -6.25
N THR A 373 -12.40 11.05 -5.82
CA THR A 373 -11.42 12.03 -6.36
C THR A 373 -10.82 11.61 -7.71
N GLY A 374 -11.19 10.45 -8.26
CA GLY A 374 -10.75 9.97 -9.56
C GLY A 374 -9.39 9.25 -9.59
N LYS A 375 -8.83 8.88 -8.43
CA LYS A 375 -7.52 8.18 -8.32
C LYS A 375 -7.41 6.98 -9.25
N THR A 376 -8.33 6.04 -9.12
CA THR A 376 -8.33 4.78 -9.87
C THR A 376 -8.52 5.02 -11.38
N LEU A 377 -9.44 5.92 -11.73
CA LEU A 377 -9.70 6.27 -13.13
C LEU A 377 -8.45 6.87 -13.80
N MET A 378 -7.78 7.83 -13.16
CA MET A 378 -6.57 8.46 -13.69
C MET A 378 -5.40 7.47 -13.78
N ALA A 379 -5.23 6.59 -12.76
CA ALA A 379 -4.18 5.58 -12.76
C ALA A 379 -4.38 4.56 -13.89
N LEU A 380 -5.61 4.09 -14.12
CA LEU A 380 -5.94 3.18 -15.21
C LEU A 380 -5.78 3.84 -16.58
N ALA A 381 -6.31 5.06 -16.78
CA ALA A 381 -6.17 5.81 -18.02
C ALA A 381 -4.69 6.02 -18.39
N SER A 382 -3.88 6.47 -17.44
CA SER A 382 -2.44 6.66 -17.64
C SER A 382 -1.70 5.33 -17.90
N GLY A 383 -2.13 4.25 -17.26
CA GLY A 383 -1.59 2.92 -17.48
C GLY A 383 -1.91 2.39 -18.88
N LEU A 384 -3.15 2.54 -19.33
CA LEU A 384 -3.58 2.11 -20.68
C LEU A 384 -2.83 2.87 -21.77
N THR A 385 -2.70 4.19 -21.67
CA THR A 385 -1.88 4.99 -22.61
C THR A 385 -0.46 4.43 -22.71
N GLN A 386 0.19 4.18 -21.56
CA GLN A 386 1.59 3.74 -21.53
C GLN A 386 1.77 2.25 -21.91
N VAL A 387 0.72 1.43 -21.82
CA VAL A 387 0.75 0.02 -22.25
C VAL A 387 0.39 -0.15 -23.72
N LEU A 388 -0.66 0.53 -24.19
CA LEU A 388 -1.22 0.33 -25.53
C LEU A 388 -0.64 1.31 -26.56
N ASP A 389 -0.57 2.60 -26.21
CA ASP A 389 -0.13 3.65 -27.12
C ASP A 389 1.41 3.77 -27.12
N ASP A 390 2.00 4.03 -25.95
CA ASP A 390 3.45 4.23 -25.78
C ASP A 390 4.24 2.93 -25.80
N ARG A 391 3.59 1.78 -25.53
CA ARG A 391 4.19 0.44 -25.43
C ARG A 391 5.38 0.38 -24.45
N ARG A 392 5.35 1.22 -23.43
CA ARG A 392 6.39 1.32 -22.43
C ARG A 392 6.33 0.16 -21.43
N TYR A 393 5.13 -0.24 -21.04
CA TYR A 393 4.89 -1.39 -20.16
C TYR A 393 4.16 -2.50 -20.92
N THR A 394 4.34 -3.74 -20.48
CA THR A 394 3.75 -4.90 -21.15
C THR A 394 2.29 -5.15 -20.73
N GLU A 395 1.96 -4.84 -19.48
CA GLU A 395 0.63 -5.03 -18.90
C GLU A 395 0.46 -4.17 -17.63
N ILE A 396 -0.78 -3.94 -17.25
CA ILE A 396 -1.16 -3.36 -15.97
C ILE A 396 -1.40 -4.51 -14.99
N ILE A 397 -0.76 -4.47 -13.82
CA ILE A 397 -1.07 -5.36 -12.71
C ILE A 397 -1.78 -4.53 -11.64
N MET A 398 -3.01 -4.91 -11.30
CA MET A 398 -3.76 -4.27 -10.24
C MET A 398 -3.88 -5.20 -9.04
N THR A 399 -3.60 -4.68 -7.87
CA THR A 399 -3.86 -5.34 -6.59
C THR A 399 -4.57 -4.38 -5.65
N ARG A 400 -5.41 -4.92 -4.78
CA ARG A 400 -6.10 -4.16 -3.74
C ARG A 400 -5.72 -4.69 -2.37
N ALA A 401 -5.45 -3.80 -1.44
CA ALA A 401 -5.31 -4.17 -0.04
C ALA A 401 -6.69 -4.49 0.52
N THR A 402 -6.94 -5.76 0.77
CA THR A 402 -8.20 -6.23 1.35
C THR A 402 -8.01 -6.51 2.83
N VAL A 403 -8.92 -6.00 3.64
CA VAL A 403 -9.08 -6.45 5.03
C VAL A 403 -9.97 -7.68 4.99
N SER A 404 -9.48 -8.81 5.44
CA SER A 404 -10.31 -10.01 5.53
C SER A 404 -11.34 -9.82 6.65
N VAL A 405 -12.55 -9.44 6.26
CA VAL A 405 -13.70 -9.47 7.15
C VAL A 405 -14.19 -10.92 7.18
N GLY A 406 -13.60 -11.74 8.06
CA GLY A 406 -14.11 -13.05 8.43
C GLY A 406 -13.44 -14.28 7.81
N GLU A 407 -13.20 -14.37 6.51
CA GLU A 407 -12.59 -15.55 5.89
C GLU A 407 -11.41 -15.20 4.98
N ASP A 408 -10.33 -15.96 5.11
CA ASP A 408 -9.15 -15.81 4.25
C ASP A 408 -9.54 -16.26 2.83
N ILE A 409 -9.35 -15.37 1.83
CA ILE A 409 -9.62 -15.63 0.40
C ILE A 409 -9.00 -16.97 -0.07
N GLY A 410 -7.97 -17.46 0.62
CA GLY A 410 -7.33 -18.74 0.34
C GLY A 410 -8.24 -19.95 0.45
N PHE A 411 -9.32 -19.89 1.24
CA PHE A 411 -10.26 -21.00 1.44
C PHE A 411 -11.44 -21.01 0.44
N LEU A 412 -11.65 -19.98 -0.34
CA LEU A 412 -12.69 -19.99 -1.36
C LEU A 412 -12.30 -20.95 -2.49
N PRO A 413 -13.19 -21.86 -2.93
CA PRO A 413 -12.96 -22.69 -4.10
C PRO A 413 -12.94 -21.82 -5.38
N GLY A 414 -12.12 -22.19 -6.36
CA GLY A 414 -12.04 -21.51 -7.65
C GLY A 414 -10.67 -20.95 -8.00
N THR A 415 -10.56 -20.39 -9.22
CA THR A 415 -9.35 -19.73 -9.72
C THR A 415 -9.06 -18.42 -8.96
N GLU A 416 -7.85 -17.88 -9.09
CA GLU A 416 -7.48 -16.58 -8.51
C GLU A 416 -8.42 -15.46 -8.99
N GLU A 417 -8.79 -15.48 -10.26
CA GLU A 417 -9.68 -14.49 -10.88
C GLU A 417 -11.10 -14.58 -10.34
N GLU A 418 -11.64 -15.79 -10.15
CA GLU A 418 -12.96 -16.01 -9.55
C GLU A 418 -13.00 -15.54 -8.09
N LYS A 419 -11.94 -15.78 -7.33
CA LYS A 419 -11.80 -15.30 -5.94
C LYS A 419 -11.72 -13.78 -5.83
N MET A 420 -11.22 -13.11 -6.88
CA MET A 420 -11.14 -11.65 -6.95
C MET A 420 -12.42 -11.00 -7.51
N GLY A 421 -13.41 -11.81 -7.94
CA GLY A 421 -14.67 -11.35 -8.53
C GLY A 421 -15.39 -10.23 -7.77
N PRO A 422 -15.58 -10.32 -6.43
CA PRO A 422 -16.22 -9.25 -5.65
C PRO A 422 -15.53 -7.88 -5.74
N TRP A 423 -14.24 -7.85 -6.03
CA TRP A 423 -13.46 -6.60 -6.15
C TRP A 423 -13.35 -6.10 -7.61
N MET A 424 -13.76 -6.93 -8.58
CA MET A 424 -13.77 -6.55 -9.99
C MET A 424 -14.81 -5.48 -10.31
N GLY A 425 -15.91 -5.37 -9.55
CA GLY A 425 -16.97 -4.41 -9.82
C GLY A 425 -16.47 -2.95 -9.92
N ALA A 426 -15.70 -2.49 -8.95
CA ALA A 426 -15.13 -1.15 -8.98
C ALA A 426 -14.14 -0.93 -10.15
N LEU A 427 -13.46 -1.98 -10.61
CA LEU A 427 -12.63 -1.92 -11.80
C LEU A 427 -13.51 -1.85 -13.04
N ASP A 428 -14.53 -2.69 -13.15
CA ASP A 428 -15.45 -2.73 -14.30
C ASP A 428 -16.18 -1.39 -14.48
N ASP A 429 -16.63 -0.73 -13.42
CA ASP A 429 -17.21 0.62 -13.46
C ASP A 429 -16.25 1.65 -14.09
N ASN A 430 -14.97 1.61 -13.69
CA ASN A 430 -13.96 2.49 -14.28
C ASN A 430 -13.67 2.15 -15.75
N LEU A 431 -13.65 0.86 -16.11
CA LEU A 431 -13.45 0.41 -17.48
C LEU A 431 -14.64 0.77 -18.37
N GLU A 432 -15.85 0.75 -17.85
CA GLU A 432 -17.05 1.21 -18.58
C GLU A 432 -16.95 2.70 -18.93
N VAL A 433 -16.48 3.53 -17.97
CA VAL A 433 -16.23 4.96 -18.22
C VAL A 433 -15.17 5.15 -19.30
N LEU A 434 -14.06 4.42 -19.23
CA LEU A 434 -12.97 4.49 -20.21
C LEU A 434 -13.40 3.99 -21.59
N GLY A 435 -14.22 2.95 -21.69
CA GLY A 435 -14.75 2.41 -22.94
C GLY A 435 -15.77 3.30 -23.64
N LYS A 436 -16.44 4.21 -22.91
CA LYS A 436 -17.40 5.17 -23.49
C LYS A 436 -16.74 6.36 -24.18
N THR A 437 -15.47 6.59 -23.96
CA THR A 437 -14.77 7.81 -24.41
C THR A 437 -14.38 7.75 -25.90
N GLU A 438 -14.36 6.58 -26.52
CA GLU A 438 -14.18 6.44 -27.97
C GLU A 438 -15.50 6.63 -28.74
N SER A 439 -15.96 7.87 -28.79
CA SER A 439 -17.17 8.28 -29.50
C SER A 439 -16.99 8.26 -31.03
N GLY A 440 -17.02 7.10 -31.65
CA GLY A 440 -16.93 6.94 -33.10
C GLY A 440 -16.98 5.48 -33.59
N SER A 441 -16.69 4.53 -32.76
CA SER A 441 -16.76 3.11 -33.09
C SER A 441 -18.13 2.55 -32.73
N GLY A 442 -18.77 1.81 -33.68
CA GLY A 442 -20.02 1.10 -33.42
C GLY A 442 -19.87 0.06 -32.29
N GLU A 443 -20.96 -0.62 -31.90
CA GLU A 443 -20.98 -1.62 -30.82
C GLU A 443 -19.85 -2.67 -30.93
N TRP A 444 -19.50 -3.10 -32.13
CA TRP A 444 -18.43 -4.05 -32.39
C TRP A 444 -17.04 -3.48 -32.08
N GLY A 445 -16.80 -2.21 -32.42
CA GLY A 445 -15.53 -1.54 -32.06
C GLY A 445 -15.35 -1.39 -30.57
N ARG A 446 -16.41 -1.05 -29.85
CA ARG A 446 -16.40 -0.95 -28.37
C ARG A 446 -16.16 -2.30 -27.70
N ALA A 447 -16.78 -3.38 -28.19
CA ALA A 447 -16.56 -4.73 -27.67
C ALA A 447 -15.10 -5.17 -27.87
N ALA A 448 -14.52 -4.95 -29.03
CA ALA A 448 -13.12 -5.28 -29.32
C ALA A 448 -12.13 -4.46 -28.45
N THR A 449 -12.40 -3.16 -28.26
CA THR A 449 -11.59 -2.30 -27.39
C THR A 449 -11.66 -2.78 -25.93
N ASN A 450 -12.85 -3.10 -25.42
CA ASN A 450 -13.01 -3.62 -24.07
C ASN A 450 -12.29 -4.96 -23.86
N GLU A 451 -12.33 -5.86 -24.83
CA GLU A 451 -11.58 -7.12 -24.76
C GLU A 451 -10.07 -6.88 -24.75
N LEU A 452 -9.58 -5.97 -25.60
CA LEU A 452 -8.17 -5.56 -25.62
C LEU A 452 -7.74 -4.98 -24.27
N ILE A 453 -8.51 -4.07 -23.69
CA ILE A 453 -8.24 -3.46 -22.39
C ILE A 453 -8.16 -4.56 -21.32
N ARG A 454 -9.16 -5.44 -21.23
CA ARG A 454 -9.20 -6.54 -20.27
C ARG A 454 -8.03 -7.51 -20.45
N SER A 455 -7.56 -7.75 -21.67
CA SER A 455 -6.40 -8.61 -21.93
C SER A 455 -5.09 -8.03 -21.35
N ARG A 456 -5.02 -6.71 -21.16
CA ARG A 456 -3.83 -5.99 -20.67
C ARG A 456 -3.86 -5.67 -19.19
N ILE A 457 -5.00 -5.85 -18.51
CA ILE A 457 -5.14 -5.63 -17.08
C ILE A 457 -5.25 -6.98 -16.39
N LYS A 458 -4.36 -7.22 -15.44
CA LYS A 458 -4.36 -8.43 -14.60
C LYS A 458 -4.58 -8.06 -13.15
N VAL A 459 -5.67 -8.52 -12.58
CA VAL A 459 -5.95 -8.37 -11.15
C VAL A 459 -5.31 -9.54 -10.42
N LYS A 460 -4.50 -9.25 -9.40
CA LYS A 460 -3.79 -10.27 -8.60
C LYS A 460 -3.92 -9.99 -7.12
N SER A 461 -4.12 -11.01 -6.32
CA SER A 461 -4.07 -10.85 -4.88
C SER A 461 -2.64 -10.62 -4.39
N MET A 462 -2.50 -9.88 -3.29
CA MET A 462 -1.17 -9.57 -2.70
C MET A 462 -0.38 -10.84 -2.32
N ASN A 463 -1.06 -11.91 -1.95
CA ASN A 463 -0.39 -13.16 -1.58
C ASN A 463 0.33 -13.80 -2.77
N PHE A 464 -0.24 -13.71 -3.97
CA PHE A 464 0.37 -14.24 -5.20
C PHE A 464 1.43 -13.31 -5.80
N MET A 465 1.51 -12.07 -5.35
CA MET A 465 2.59 -11.15 -5.74
C MET A 465 3.91 -11.43 -4.99
N ARG A 466 3.87 -12.19 -3.89
CA ARG A 466 5.06 -12.57 -3.12
C ARG A 466 5.93 -13.55 -3.93
N GLY A 467 7.24 -13.36 -3.90
CA GLY A 467 8.22 -14.23 -4.58
C GLY A 467 8.40 -13.96 -6.08
N ARG A 468 7.69 -13.00 -6.68
CA ARG A 468 7.83 -12.61 -8.08
C ARG A 468 8.42 -11.22 -8.21
N THR A 469 9.22 -10.99 -9.26
CA THR A 469 9.73 -9.67 -9.63
C THR A 469 8.90 -9.13 -10.79
N PHE A 470 8.52 -7.86 -10.73
CA PHE A 470 7.84 -7.17 -11.81
C PHE A 470 8.88 -6.60 -12.78
N LEU A 471 8.79 -6.95 -14.05
CA LEU A 471 9.68 -6.43 -15.10
C LEU A 471 8.82 -5.77 -16.17
N ASN A 472 9.11 -4.50 -16.47
CA ASN A 472 8.38 -3.71 -17.47
C ASN A 472 6.86 -3.71 -17.23
N LYS A 473 6.43 -3.55 -15.97
CA LYS A 473 5.03 -3.56 -15.57
C LYS A 473 4.58 -2.21 -15.02
N TYR A 474 3.31 -1.89 -15.25
CA TYR A 474 2.60 -0.81 -14.60
C TYR A 474 1.78 -1.40 -13.47
N VAL A 475 2.17 -1.15 -12.22
CA VAL A 475 1.59 -1.81 -11.04
C VAL A 475 0.75 -0.81 -10.26
N ILE A 476 -0.52 -1.13 -10.03
CA ILE A 476 -1.46 -0.33 -9.24
C ILE A 476 -1.74 -1.06 -7.93
N ILE A 477 -1.48 -0.40 -6.82
CA ILE A 477 -1.80 -0.86 -5.46
C ILE A 477 -2.93 0.02 -4.92
N ASP A 478 -4.14 -0.50 -4.93
CA ASP A 478 -5.34 0.18 -4.46
C ASP A 478 -5.58 -0.06 -2.97
N GLU A 479 -6.29 0.85 -2.28
CA GLU A 479 -6.56 0.84 -0.83
C GLU A 479 -5.27 0.67 0.01
N ALA A 480 -4.19 1.29 -0.46
CA ALA A 480 -2.85 1.13 0.12
C ALA A 480 -2.73 1.62 1.57
N GLN A 481 -3.71 2.42 2.07
CA GLN A 481 -3.80 2.82 3.47
C GLN A 481 -4.01 1.61 4.41
N ASN A 482 -4.58 0.53 3.90
CA ASN A 482 -4.82 -0.69 4.65
C ASN A 482 -3.58 -1.61 4.76
N LEU A 483 -2.46 -1.22 4.16
CA LEU A 483 -1.20 -1.96 4.26
C LEU A 483 -0.39 -1.49 5.47
N THR A 484 0.27 -2.45 6.12
CA THR A 484 1.34 -2.13 7.07
C THR A 484 2.59 -1.64 6.32
N PRO A 485 3.49 -0.86 6.96
CA PRO A 485 4.77 -0.46 6.37
C PRO A 485 5.61 -1.65 5.85
N LYS A 486 5.55 -2.79 6.54
CA LYS A 486 6.24 -4.03 6.15
C LYS A 486 5.67 -4.64 4.87
N GLN A 487 4.34 -4.66 4.74
CA GLN A 487 3.67 -5.14 3.52
C GLN A 487 3.98 -4.21 2.34
N MET A 488 3.87 -2.90 2.55
CA MET A 488 4.22 -1.88 1.55
C MET A 488 5.67 -2.04 1.07
N LYS A 489 6.63 -2.14 1.98
CA LYS A 489 8.04 -2.41 1.65
C LYS A 489 8.19 -3.69 0.83
N THR A 490 7.47 -4.75 1.20
CA THR A 490 7.53 -6.04 0.49
C THR A 490 7.05 -5.93 -0.96
N LEU A 491 6.01 -5.14 -1.23
CA LEU A 491 5.49 -4.93 -2.58
C LEU A 491 6.42 -4.05 -3.42
N ILE A 492 6.87 -2.91 -2.88
CA ILE A 492 7.75 -1.97 -3.59
C ILE A 492 9.08 -2.63 -3.97
N THR A 493 9.66 -3.43 -3.09
CA THR A 493 10.93 -4.13 -3.36
C THR A 493 10.83 -5.22 -4.43
N ARG A 494 9.64 -5.49 -4.99
CA ARG A 494 9.44 -6.37 -6.15
C ARG A 494 9.54 -5.66 -7.48
N ALA A 495 9.62 -4.32 -7.47
CA ALA A 495 9.87 -3.57 -8.69
C ALA A 495 11.24 -3.96 -9.29
N GLY A 496 11.21 -4.54 -10.46
CA GLY A 496 12.39 -4.77 -11.29
C GLY A 496 12.54 -3.66 -12.34
N PRO A 497 13.55 -3.75 -13.20
CA PRO A 497 13.80 -2.77 -14.24
C PRO A 497 12.55 -2.45 -15.08
N GLY A 498 12.35 -1.18 -15.39
CA GLY A 498 11.26 -0.69 -16.22
C GLY A 498 9.87 -0.82 -15.59
N THR A 499 9.77 -0.91 -14.27
CA THR A 499 8.47 -1.02 -13.58
C THR A 499 8.11 0.31 -12.91
N LYS A 500 6.86 0.74 -13.10
CA LYS A 500 6.25 1.86 -12.38
C LYS A 500 5.24 1.34 -11.38
N ILE A 501 5.29 1.84 -10.14
CA ILE A 501 4.34 1.47 -9.07
C ILE A 501 3.53 2.70 -8.67
N ILE A 502 2.22 2.52 -8.64
CA ILE A 502 1.25 3.52 -8.17
C ILE A 502 0.58 2.99 -6.91
N CYS A 503 0.75 3.68 -5.79
CA CYS A 503 0.04 3.41 -4.54
C CYS A 503 -1.03 4.45 -4.32
N MET A 504 -2.27 4.04 -4.15
CA MET A 504 -3.38 4.97 -3.94
C MET A 504 -4.28 4.52 -2.79
N GLY A 505 -4.87 5.50 -2.12
CA GLY A 505 -5.74 5.22 -0.99
C GLY A 505 -6.37 6.44 -0.34
N ASN A 506 -7.18 6.18 0.68
CA ASN A 506 -7.84 7.18 1.50
C ASN A 506 -7.49 6.95 2.98
N LEU A 507 -6.72 7.85 3.59
CA LEU A 507 -6.30 7.70 4.99
C LEU A 507 -7.46 7.79 5.98
N ALA A 508 -8.56 8.45 5.61
CA ALA A 508 -9.77 8.49 6.44
C ALA A 508 -10.54 7.16 6.45
N GLN A 509 -10.19 6.20 5.56
CA GLN A 509 -10.84 4.89 5.43
C GLN A 509 -9.83 3.77 5.69
N ILE A 510 -9.32 3.70 6.92
CA ILE A 510 -8.45 2.61 7.36
C ILE A 510 -9.31 1.56 8.05
N ASP A 511 -9.50 0.41 7.38
CA ASP A 511 -10.31 -0.70 7.88
C ASP A 511 -9.44 -1.76 8.60
N THR A 512 -8.12 -1.71 8.42
CA THR A 512 -7.20 -2.67 9.05
C THR A 512 -7.09 -2.39 10.54
N PRO A 513 -7.41 -3.37 11.41
CA PRO A 513 -7.29 -3.21 12.85
C PRO A 513 -5.89 -2.73 13.26
N TYR A 514 -5.83 -1.84 14.25
CA TYR A 514 -4.60 -1.27 14.83
C TYR A 514 -3.74 -0.41 13.89
N LEU A 515 -4.15 -0.19 12.63
CA LEU A 515 -3.54 0.85 11.79
C LEU A 515 -4.19 2.21 12.06
N THR A 516 -3.38 3.23 12.02
CA THR A 516 -3.79 4.65 12.08
C THR A 516 -3.24 5.37 10.86
N GLU A 517 -3.68 6.60 10.63
CA GLU A 517 -3.14 7.43 9.55
C GLU A 517 -1.61 7.54 9.62
N GLY A 518 -1.05 7.73 10.81
CA GLY A 518 0.39 7.83 11.03
C GLY A 518 1.16 6.52 10.83
N SER A 519 0.53 5.36 11.03
CA SER A 519 1.16 4.03 10.92
C SER A 519 0.85 3.29 9.61
N SER A 520 -0.01 3.87 8.77
CA SER A 520 -0.37 3.31 7.46
C SER A 520 0.85 3.14 6.54
N GLY A 521 0.86 2.06 5.78
CA GLY A 521 1.87 1.81 4.75
C GLY A 521 1.88 2.89 3.67
N LEU A 522 0.74 3.51 3.36
CA LEU A 522 0.67 4.64 2.43
C LEU A 522 1.40 5.86 2.99
N THR A 523 1.12 6.25 4.24
CA THR A 523 1.81 7.35 4.92
C THR A 523 3.30 7.10 5.01
N TYR A 524 3.70 5.88 5.37
CA TYR A 524 5.10 5.45 5.40
C TYR A 524 5.77 5.63 4.04
N ALA A 525 5.11 5.23 2.94
CA ALA A 525 5.66 5.36 1.61
C ALA A 525 5.79 6.83 1.20
N VAL A 526 4.78 7.67 1.45
CA VAL A 526 4.83 9.10 1.17
C VAL A 526 6.01 9.76 1.89
N ASP A 527 6.18 9.51 3.21
CA ASP A 527 7.26 10.11 3.98
C ASP A 527 8.65 9.67 3.50
N ARG A 528 8.83 8.38 3.19
CA ARG A 528 10.14 7.84 2.81
C ARG A 528 10.57 8.17 1.39
N PHE A 529 9.62 8.39 0.49
CA PHE A 529 9.90 8.69 -0.92
C PHE A 529 9.80 10.19 -1.27
N LYS A 530 9.38 11.06 -0.32
CA LYS A 530 9.37 12.51 -0.55
C LYS A 530 10.76 13.02 -0.89
N GLY A 531 10.85 13.80 -1.98
CA GLY A 531 12.11 14.33 -2.48
C GLY A 531 13.01 13.36 -3.24
N TRP A 532 12.61 12.09 -3.41
CA TRP A 532 13.32 11.17 -4.30
C TRP A 532 13.07 11.54 -5.77
N PRO A 533 14.12 11.67 -6.63
CA PRO A 533 13.96 12.15 -8.00
C PRO A 533 13.00 11.34 -8.88
N HIS A 534 12.86 10.04 -8.60
CA HIS A 534 11.97 9.14 -9.34
C HIS A 534 10.68 8.82 -8.56
N GLY A 535 10.37 9.58 -7.50
CA GLY A 535 9.14 9.46 -6.70
C GLY A 535 8.33 10.74 -6.72
N GLY A 536 7.00 10.61 -6.74
CA GLY A 536 6.10 11.75 -6.66
C GLY A 536 4.86 11.46 -5.82
N HIS A 537 4.35 12.49 -5.17
CA HIS A 537 3.14 12.41 -4.36
C HIS A 537 2.20 13.56 -4.67
N ILE A 538 0.91 13.29 -4.61
CA ILE A 538 -0.13 14.33 -4.56
C ILE A 538 -1.33 13.87 -3.72
N THR A 539 -1.80 14.74 -2.86
CA THR A 539 -3.08 14.60 -2.15
C THR A 539 -4.17 15.31 -2.94
N LEU A 540 -5.21 14.56 -3.29
CA LEU A 540 -6.39 15.01 -4.01
C LEU A 540 -7.44 15.45 -2.97
N ALA A 541 -7.52 16.73 -2.70
CA ALA A 541 -8.41 17.27 -1.67
C ALA A 541 -9.89 17.33 -2.12
N ARG A 542 -10.13 17.55 -3.43
CA ARG A 542 -11.49 17.73 -3.97
C ARG A 542 -11.94 16.50 -4.75
N GLY A 543 -13.06 15.93 -4.34
CA GLY A 543 -13.78 14.91 -5.10
C GLY A 543 -14.79 15.56 -6.04
N GLU A 544 -14.97 14.98 -7.22
CA GLU A 544 -16.04 15.32 -8.15
C GLU A 544 -17.22 14.39 -7.90
N ARG A 545 -17.90 14.59 -6.78
CA ARG A 545 -19.03 13.76 -6.34
C ARG A 545 -20.36 14.35 -6.77
N SER A 546 -21.42 13.56 -6.66
CA SER A 546 -22.78 14.10 -6.73
C SER A 546 -23.09 14.94 -5.48
N ARG A 547 -24.00 15.91 -5.62
CA ARG A 547 -24.47 16.72 -4.48
C ARG A 547 -24.91 15.88 -3.28
N LEU A 548 -25.46 14.69 -3.54
CA LEU A 548 -25.88 13.76 -2.48
C LEU A 548 -24.67 13.17 -1.75
N ALA A 549 -23.64 12.75 -2.50
CA ALA A 549 -22.46 12.14 -1.91
C ALA A 549 -21.60 13.16 -1.14
N ASP A 550 -21.54 14.42 -1.60
CA ASP A 550 -20.87 15.51 -0.88
C ASP A 550 -21.59 15.80 0.43
N PHE A 551 -22.91 16.00 0.37
CA PHE A 551 -23.70 16.24 1.57
C PHE A 551 -23.63 15.09 2.57
N ALA A 552 -23.70 13.84 2.10
CA ALA A 552 -23.58 12.67 2.98
C ALA A 552 -22.21 12.59 3.68
N SER A 553 -21.14 12.99 2.99
CA SER A 553 -19.79 13.00 3.58
C SER A 553 -19.55 14.14 4.59
N GLU A 554 -20.42 15.16 4.60
CA GLU A 554 -20.35 16.26 5.57
C GLU A 554 -21.22 16.00 6.82
N VAL A 555 -22.28 15.20 6.67
CA VAL A 555 -23.31 15.05 7.71
C VAL A 555 -23.26 13.68 8.40
N LEU A 556 -22.74 12.65 7.74
CA LEU A 556 -22.59 11.29 8.26
C LEU A 556 -21.14 10.97 8.62
#